data_4006fb180487c8d4ae00328add8cd437
#
_entry.id   4006fb180487c8d4ae00328add8cd437
#
_cell.length_a   1.000
_cell.length_b   1.000
_cell.length_c   1.000
_cell.angle_alpha   90.00
_cell.angle_beta   90.00
_cell.angle_gamma   90.00
#
_symmetry.space_group_name_H-M   'P 1'
#
loop_
_entity.id
_entity.type
_entity.pdbx_description
1 polymer ?
#
loop_
_entity_poly.entity_id
_entity_poly.type
_entity_poly.pdbx_seq_one_letter_code
_entity_poly.pdbx_strand_id
1 'polypeptide(L)'
;MKKLIALLLAAVLVLGLCGCVTKPEADPTVSSKPGDDGVETTSEWEETTEEPTAEKKVFTVVVVHADGTSEEFTYETDEEFVGPVLEADGLIKGNEGPYGMEITEVDGEKAVYAENKAYWAVYEGEEYAMQGIDTTPAVDGGIYKLVYTIG
;
A
#
# COMPACT_ATOMS: atom_id res chain seq x y z
N MET A 1 -29.53 -1.51 -10.60
CA MET A 1 -29.23 -1.89 -11.99
C MET A 1 -27.84 -2.48 -12.00
N LYS A 2 -27.81 -3.78 -12.04
CA LYS A 2 -26.58 -4.57 -12.00
C LYS A 2 -25.80 -4.37 -13.29
N LYS A 3 -24.64 -3.79 -13.25
CA LYS A 3 -23.76 -3.71 -14.40
C LYS A 3 -22.69 -4.80 -14.29
N LEU A 4 -22.95 -5.85 -15.04
CA LEU A 4 -21.97 -6.81 -15.48
C LEU A 4 -20.77 -6.10 -16.10
N ILE A 5 -19.61 -6.24 -15.55
CA ILE A 5 -18.37 -6.07 -16.28
C ILE A 5 -17.73 -7.44 -16.38
N ALA A 6 -18.07 -8.07 -17.50
CA ALA A 6 -17.49 -9.34 -17.90
C ALA A 6 -16.13 -9.12 -18.54
N LEU A 7 -15.19 -9.94 -18.13
CA LEU A 7 -14.12 -10.56 -18.92
C LEU A 7 -13.62 -9.78 -20.15
N LEU A 8 -12.36 -9.38 -20.10
CA LEU A 8 -11.49 -9.37 -21.28
C LEU A 8 -10.12 -9.97 -20.91
N LEU A 9 -10.07 -11.27 -21.02
CA LEU A 9 -8.87 -12.06 -21.21
C LEU A 9 -8.37 -11.78 -22.62
N ALA A 10 -7.29 -11.08 -22.76
CA ALA A 10 -6.53 -11.03 -24.01
C ALA A 10 -5.12 -11.55 -23.74
N ALA A 11 -4.95 -12.82 -24.05
CA ALA A 11 -3.66 -13.44 -24.20
C ALA A 11 -2.91 -12.80 -25.38
N VAL A 12 -1.74 -12.22 -25.11
CA VAL A 12 -0.74 -11.99 -26.14
C VAL A 12 0.53 -12.71 -25.76
N LEU A 13 0.69 -13.85 -26.39
CA LEU A 13 1.87 -14.69 -26.40
C LEU A 13 2.71 -14.18 -27.58
N VAL A 14 3.83 -13.54 -27.30
CA VAL A 14 4.84 -13.28 -28.33
C VAL A 14 6.18 -13.83 -27.85
N LEU A 15 6.54 -14.91 -28.49
CA LEU A 15 7.91 -15.44 -28.50
C LEU A 15 8.85 -14.46 -29.23
N GLY A 16 9.99 -14.23 -28.67
CA GLY A 16 11.09 -13.53 -29.32
C GLY A 16 12.42 -14.04 -28.80
N LEU A 17 13.00 -14.93 -29.59
CA LEU A 17 14.28 -15.59 -29.37
C LEU A 17 15.48 -14.67 -29.58
N CYS A 18 16.55 -15.00 -28.87
CA CYS A 18 17.96 -15.05 -29.34
C CYS A 18 18.76 -13.76 -29.40
N GLY A 19 19.89 -13.80 -28.73
CA GLY A 19 21.00 -12.88 -28.91
C GLY A 19 22.13 -13.09 -27.92
N CYS A 20 22.80 -14.26 -27.98
CA CYS A 20 24.17 -14.40 -27.49
C CYS A 20 25.08 -13.57 -28.38
N VAL A 21 26.14 -12.92 -27.83
CA VAL A 21 27.50 -12.91 -28.40
C VAL A 21 28.45 -12.13 -27.48
N THR A 22 29.33 -12.88 -26.86
CA THR A 22 30.81 -12.87 -26.78
C THR A 22 31.55 -11.68 -26.15
N LYS A 23 32.21 -12.08 -25.07
CA LYS A 23 33.46 -11.51 -24.54
C LYS A 23 34.58 -11.58 -25.59
N PRO A 24 35.54 -10.66 -25.58
CA PRO A 24 36.92 -11.15 -25.35
C PRO A 24 37.69 -10.36 -24.29
N GLU A 25 38.50 -11.17 -23.58
CA GLU A 25 39.63 -10.79 -22.78
C GLU A 25 40.73 -10.13 -23.60
N ALA A 26 41.50 -9.26 -22.98
CA ALA A 26 42.97 -9.25 -23.01
C ALA A 26 43.57 -8.17 -22.11
N ASP A 27 44.26 -8.59 -21.09
CA ASP A 27 45.35 -8.00 -20.35
C ASP A 27 46.68 -8.29 -21.12
N PRO A 28 47.89 -7.80 -20.76
CA PRO A 28 48.36 -6.75 -19.86
C PRO A 28 49.49 -5.85 -20.49
N THR A 29 50.03 -4.88 -19.80
CA THR A 29 51.47 -4.65 -19.55
C THR A 29 51.79 -3.19 -19.16
N VAL A 30 52.19 -3.00 -17.94
CA VAL A 30 53.50 -2.56 -17.40
C VAL A 30 54.06 -1.19 -17.79
N SER A 31 54.34 -0.42 -16.72
CA SER A 31 55.58 0.30 -16.42
C SER A 31 55.54 1.84 -16.38
N SER A 32 55.86 2.30 -15.22
CA SER A 32 56.76 3.41 -14.85
C SER A 32 56.16 4.72 -14.35
N LYS A 33 56.39 4.92 -13.05
CA LYS A 33 56.49 6.12 -12.24
C LYS A 33 57.73 6.97 -12.63
N PRO A 34 58.00 8.19 -12.14
CA PRO A 34 57.32 9.03 -11.12
C PRO A 34 57.29 10.54 -11.48
N GLY A 35 56.66 11.33 -10.62
CA GLY A 35 56.86 12.80 -10.53
C GLY A 35 55.57 13.52 -10.11
N ASP A 36 55.44 13.72 -8.89
CA ASP A 36 55.46 14.91 -8.03
C ASP A 36 54.39 16.01 -8.23
N ASP A 37 53.79 16.38 -7.08
CA ASP A 37 53.09 17.60 -6.71
C ASP A 37 51.73 17.95 -7.36
N GLY A 38 50.72 18.06 -6.43
CA GLY A 38 49.49 18.78 -6.65
C GLY A 38 48.33 18.24 -5.84
N VAL A 39 48.30 18.61 -4.57
CA VAL A 39 47.12 18.47 -3.69
C VAL A 39 45.97 19.27 -4.28
N GLU A 40 44.91 18.58 -4.65
CA GLU A 40 43.54 19.10 -4.53
C GLU A 40 42.59 17.92 -4.33
N THR A 41 42.24 17.72 -3.07
CA THR A 41 41.25 16.78 -2.63
C THR A 41 39.86 17.37 -2.96
N THR A 42 39.34 16.98 -4.09
CA THR A 42 37.90 17.10 -4.33
C THR A 42 37.36 15.68 -4.19
N SER A 43 36.97 15.35 -2.94
CA SER A 43 36.15 14.19 -2.69
C SER A 43 34.76 14.50 -3.22
N GLU A 44 34.52 14.10 -4.44
CA GLU A 44 33.19 14.00 -5.01
C GLU A 44 32.52 12.83 -4.30
N TRP A 45 31.79 13.17 -3.22
CA TRP A 45 30.83 12.26 -2.63
C TRP A 45 29.68 12.19 -3.63
N GLU A 46 29.67 11.18 -4.47
CA GLU A 46 28.43 10.75 -5.11
C GLU A 46 27.52 10.25 -3.99
N GLU A 47 26.72 11.16 -3.51
CA GLU A 47 25.55 10.86 -2.67
C GLU A 47 24.58 10.11 -3.58
N THR A 48 24.75 8.79 -3.62
CA THR A 48 23.71 7.90 -4.14
C THR A 48 22.56 8.04 -3.17
N THR A 49 21.67 8.97 -3.44
CA THR A 49 20.35 9.03 -2.82
C THR A 49 19.58 7.82 -3.35
N GLU A 50 19.80 6.65 -2.73
CA GLU A 50 18.83 5.59 -2.79
C GLU A 50 17.58 6.14 -2.10
N GLU A 51 16.60 6.58 -2.89
CA GLU A 51 15.24 6.74 -2.39
C GLU A 51 14.87 5.43 -1.70
N PRO A 52 14.47 5.46 -0.41
CA PRO A 52 13.96 4.26 0.22
C PRO A 52 12.78 3.78 -0.62
N THR A 53 12.97 2.70 -1.33
CA THR A 53 11.88 1.98 -1.98
C THR A 53 11.00 1.51 -0.84
N ALA A 54 9.93 2.25 -0.55
CA ALA A 54 8.95 1.84 0.43
C ALA A 54 8.45 0.44 0.03
N GLU A 55 8.68 -0.54 0.89
CA GLU A 55 8.24 -1.89 0.63
C GLU A 55 6.71 -1.87 0.60
N LYS A 56 6.15 -2.29 -0.52
CA LYS A 56 4.70 -2.38 -0.67
C LYS A 56 4.15 -3.47 0.24
N LYS A 57 3.09 -3.14 0.94
CA LYS A 57 2.36 -4.00 1.85
C LYS A 57 1.05 -4.41 1.18
N VAL A 58 0.62 -5.63 1.40
CA VAL A 58 -0.68 -6.14 0.93
C VAL A 58 -1.53 -6.48 2.15
N PHE A 59 -2.73 -5.92 2.24
CA PHE A 59 -3.66 -6.23 3.33
C PHE A 59 -5.09 -6.43 2.82
N THR A 60 -5.93 -7.06 3.63
CA THR A 60 -7.33 -7.33 3.34
C THR A 60 -8.24 -6.58 4.30
N VAL A 61 -9.30 -5.98 3.77
CA VAL A 61 -10.37 -5.37 4.56
C VAL A 61 -11.66 -6.17 4.34
N VAL A 62 -12.28 -6.60 5.43
CA VAL A 62 -13.58 -7.28 5.42
C VAL A 62 -14.63 -6.28 5.92
N VAL A 63 -15.60 -5.97 5.09
CA VAL A 63 -16.75 -5.13 5.45
C VAL A 63 -17.91 -6.04 5.79
N VAL A 64 -18.50 -5.87 6.97
CA VAL A 64 -19.69 -6.60 7.41
C VAL A 64 -20.85 -5.61 7.55
N HIS A 65 -21.84 -5.74 6.68
CA HIS A 65 -22.99 -4.87 6.55
C HIS A 65 -24.09 -5.12 7.61
N ALA A 66 -25.03 -4.19 7.70
CA ALA A 66 -26.16 -4.29 8.63
C ALA A 66 -27.05 -5.52 8.41
N ASP A 67 -27.12 -6.03 7.17
CA ASP A 67 -27.89 -7.24 6.83
C ASP A 67 -27.12 -8.56 7.09
N GLY A 68 -25.86 -8.45 7.57
CA GLY A 68 -24.98 -9.58 7.86
C GLY A 68 -24.21 -10.10 6.63
N THR A 69 -24.32 -9.48 5.49
CA THR A 69 -23.46 -9.78 4.34
C THR A 69 -22.04 -9.27 4.58
N SER A 70 -21.06 -9.90 3.96
CA SER A 70 -19.67 -9.46 4.05
C SER A 70 -19.03 -9.40 2.67
N GLU A 71 -18.19 -8.38 2.47
CA GLU A 71 -17.37 -8.20 1.28
C GLU A 71 -15.89 -8.06 1.66
N GLU A 72 -15.01 -8.53 0.79
CA GLU A 72 -13.57 -8.49 1.01
C GLU A 72 -12.90 -7.63 -0.05
N PHE A 73 -12.02 -6.73 0.39
CA PHE A 73 -11.24 -5.82 -0.43
C PHE A 73 -9.76 -6.03 -0.13
N THR A 74 -8.94 -6.18 -1.18
CA THR A 74 -7.49 -6.33 -1.04
C THR A 74 -6.79 -5.08 -1.56
N TYR A 75 -5.89 -4.55 -0.78
CA TYR A 75 -5.13 -3.34 -1.08
C TYR A 75 -3.63 -3.63 -1.11
N GLU A 76 -2.94 -3.02 -2.06
CA GLU A 76 -1.48 -2.95 -2.12
C GLU A 76 -1.07 -1.49 -1.95
N THR A 77 -0.23 -1.19 -0.96
CA THR A 77 0.13 0.18 -0.62
C THR A 77 1.53 0.29 -0.02
N ASP A 78 2.11 1.47 -0.10
CA ASP A 78 3.29 1.92 0.64
C ASP A 78 2.93 2.86 1.81
N GLU A 79 1.64 3.19 1.96
CA GLU A 79 1.14 4.01 3.06
C GLU A 79 1.40 3.35 4.42
N GLU A 80 1.60 4.19 5.43
CA GLU A 80 1.84 3.74 6.80
C GLU A 80 0.57 3.23 7.49
N PHE A 81 -0.59 3.86 7.19
CA PHE A 81 -1.87 3.60 7.85
C PHE A 81 -2.94 3.13 6.88
N VAL A 82 -3.89 2.35 7.41
CA VAL A 82 -5.01 1.78 6.66
C VAL A 82 -6.01 2.84 6.19
N GLY A 83 -6.36 3.77 7.08
CA GLY A 83 -7.39 4.79 6.82
C GLY A 83 -7.18 5.59 5.55
N PRO A 84 -6.01 6.22 5.34
CA PRO A 84 -5.73 6.98 4.12
C PRO A 84 -5.93 6.18 2.82
N VAL A 85 -5.60 4.88 2.83
CA VAL A 85 -5.78 4.00 1.67
C VAL A 85 -7.27 3.81 1.37
N LEU A 86 -8.07 3.54 2.40
CA LEU A 86 -9.51 3.30 2.23
C LEU A 86 -10.28 4.57 1.87
N GLU A 87 -9.86 5.73 2.38
CA GLU A 87 -10.43 7.02 1.99
C GLU A 87 -10.11 7.38 0.53
N ALA A 88 -8.87 7.15 0.10
CA ALA A 88 -8.44 7.43 -1.28
C ALA A 88 -9.18 6.56 -2.29
N ASP A 89 -9.48 5.31 -1.94
CA ASP A 89 -10.30 4.40 -2.75
C ASP A 89 -11.80 4.76 -2.69
N GLY A 90 -12.22 5.50 -1.66
CA GLY A 90 -13.61 5.87 -1.43
C GLY A 90 -14.45 4.81 -0.74
N LEU A 91 -13.80 3.75 -0.20
CA LEU A 91 -14.47 2.70 0.57
C LEU A 91 -15.06 3.25 1.87
N ILE A 92 -14.35 4.16 2.53
CA ILE A 92 -14.81 4.80 3.76
C ILE A 92 -14.98 6.30 3.61
N LYS A 93 -15.88 6.86 4.43
CA LYS A 93 -15.99 8.30 4.70
C LYS A 93 -16.15 8.52 6.19
N GLY A 94 -15.56 9.58 6.69
CA GLY A 94 -15.61 9.88 8.11
C GLY A 94 -15.41 11.36 8.39
N ASN A 95 -15.43 11.68 9.69
CA ASN A 95 -15.13 13.01 10.20
C ASN A 95 -14.01 12.90 11.23
N GLU A 96 -13.24 13.95 11.41
CA GLU A 96 -12.29 14.01 12.52
C GLU A 96 -13.01 13.95 13.85
N GLY A 97 -12.62 13.01 14.69
CA GLY A 97 -13.12 12.82 16.04
C GLY A 97 -12.01 13.00 17.08
N PRO A 98 -12.37 13.01 18.37
CA PRO A 98 -11.40 13.22 19.46
C PRO A 98 -10.43 12.04 19.66
N TYR A 99 -10.73 10.90 19.05
CA TYR A 99 -9.93 9.66 19.15
C TYR A 99 -9.47 9.12 17.79
N GLY A 100 -9.43 9.98 16.78
CA GLY A 100 -9.16 9.64 15.40
C GLY A 100 -10.40 9.77 14.53
N MET A 101 -10.38 9.23 13.32
CA MET A 101 -11.49 9.30 12.39
C MET A 101 -12.73 8.55 12.91
N GLU A 102 -13.86 9.23 12.99
CA GLU A 102 -15.18 8.62 13.15
C GLU A 102 -15.73 8.24 11.77
N ILE A 103 -15.76 6.94 11.47
CA ILE A 103 -16.28 6.43 10.20
C ILE A 103 -17.80 6.59 10.18
N THR A 104 -18.32 7.27 9.18
CA THR A 104 -19.77 7.53 9.00
C THR A 104 -20.39 6.78 7.84
N GLU A 105 -19.57 6.30 6.90
CA GLU A 105 -20.03 5.55 5.73
C GLU A 105 -18.93 4.55 5.31
N VAL A 106 -19.32 3.32 5.03
CA VAL A 106 -18.46 2.27 4.45
C VAL A 106 -19.22 1.64 3.29
N ASP A 107 -18.59 1.53 2.13
CA ASP A 107 -19.18 0.96 0.90
C ASP A 107 -20.57 1.52 0.58
N GLY A 108 -20.75 2.83 0.82
CA GLY A 108 -22.02 3.52 0.60
C GLY A 108 -23.08 3.33 1.69
N GLU A 109 -22.83 2.46 2.68
CA GLU A 109 -23.73 2.26 3.82
C GLU A 109 -23.37 3.19 4.98
N LYS A 110 -24.37 3.94 5.47
CA LYS A 110 -24.18 4.94 6.53
C LYS A 110 -24.46 4.37 7.90
N ALA A 111 -23.55 4.64 8.83
CA ALA A 111 -23.74 4.42 10.26
C ALA A 111 -23.34 5.69 11.01
N VAL A 112 -24.33 6.41 11.50
CA VAL A 112 -24.16 7.66 12.26
C VAL A 112 -24.93 7.53 13.57
N TYR A 113 -24.23 7.47 14.69
CA TYR A 113 -24.83 7.17 16.00
C TYR A 113 -25.96 8.15 16.39
N ALA A 114 -25.80 9.41 16.06
CA ALA A 114 -26.83 10.43 16.33
C ALA A 114 -28.13 10.20 15.55
N GLU A 115 -28.05 9.58 14.37
CA GLU A 115 -29.17 9.40 13.45
C GLU A 115 -29.84 8.03 13.61
N ASN A 116 -29.05 6.96 13.59
CA ASN A 116 -29.55 5.58 13.52
C ASN A 116 -29.05 4.66 14.64
N LYS A 117 -28.33 5.21 15.63
CA LYS A 117 -27.74 4.46 16.74
C LYS A 117 -26.77 3.37 16.28
N ALA A 118 -26.19 3.55 15.11
CA ALA A 118 -25.20 2.63 14.54
C ALA A 118 -23.85 3.32 14.39
N TYR A 119 -22.82 2.52 14.35
CA TYR A 119 -21.45 2.94 14.10
C TYR A 119 -20.68 1.81 13.40
N TRP A 120 -19.57 2.17 12.76
CA TRP A 120 -18.64 1.21 12.17
C TRP A 120 -17.58 0.84 13.19
N ALA A 121 -17.62 -0.40 13.67
CA ALA A 121 -16.63 -0.95 14.57
C ALA A 121 -15.42 -1.42 13.77
N VAL A 122 -14.23 -1.03 14.19
CA VAL A 122 -12.95 -1.39 13.55
C VAL A 122 -12.29 -2.53 14.33
N TYR A 123 -11.80 -3.54 13.62
CA TYR A 123 -11.04 -4.64 14.18
C TYR A 123 -9.72 -4.84 13.42
N GLU A 124 -8.68 -5.18 14.16
CA GLU A 124 -7.41 -5.66 13.67
C GLU A 124 -7.37 -7.20 13.88
N GLY A 125 -7.55 -7.96 12.81
CA GLY A 125 -7.80 -9.39 12.93
C GLY A 125 -9.10 -9.70 13.65
N GLU A 126 -9.01 -10.24 14.86
CA GLU A 126 -10.14 -10.56 15.73
C GLU A 126 -10.29 -9.58 16.91
N GLU A 127 -9.36 -8.66 17.08
CA GLU A 127 -9.34 -7.73 18.21
C GLU A 127 -9.96 -6.38 17.83
N TYR A 128 -10.75 -5.82 18.74
CA TYR A 128 -11.32 -4.47 18.56
C TYR A 128 -10.20 -3.44 18.56
N ALA A 129 -10.12 -2.61 17.52
CA ALA A 129 -9.10 -1.58 17.43
C ALA A 129 -9.29 -0.52 18.51
N MET A 130 -8.21 -0.21 19.22
CA MET A 130 -8.22 0.78 20.30
C MET A 130 -7.99 2.21 19.79
N GLN A 131 -7.73 2.37 18.50
CA GLN A 131 -7.45 3.62 17.82
C GLN A 131 -8.28 3.74 16.54
N GLY A 132 -8.38 4.96 15.99
CA GLY A 132 -9.09 5.19 14.75
C GLY A 132 -8.40 4.51 13.55
N ILE A 133 -9.16 4.22 12.51
CA ILE A 133 -8.65 3.58 11.29
C ILE A 133 -7.55 4.42 10.61
N ASP A 134 -7.61 5.74 10.78
CA ASP A 134 -6.65 6.74 10.28
C ASP A 134 -5.26 6.60 10.89
N THR A 135 -5.16 5.99 12.07
CA THR A 135 -3.91 5.73 12.80
C THR A 135 -3.61 4.24 12.97
N THR A 136 -4.46 3.37 12.45
CA THR A 136 -4.24 1.92 12.42
C THR A 136 -3.15 1.58 11.40
N PRO A 137 -2.01 0.97 11.82
CA PRO A 137 -0.91 0.67 10.91
C PRO A 137 -1.31 -0.30 9.80
N ALA A 138 -0.89 -0.02 8.57
CA ALA A 138 -0.99 -0.97 7.47
C ALA A 138 0.15 -1.99 7.58
N VAL A 139 -0.19 -3.26 7.78
CA VAL A 139 0.76 -4.37 7.94
C VAL A 139 0.63 -5.33 6.77
N ASP A 140 1.77 -5.81 6.26
CA ASP A 140 1.75 -6.81 5.19
C ASP A 140 1.12 -8.12 5.68
N GLY A 141 0.16 -8.64 4.92
CA GLY A 141 -0.67 -9.78 5.31
C GLY A 141 -1.74 -9.44 6.37
N GLY A 142 -1.91 -8.17 6.73
CA GLY A 142 -2.90 -7.71 7.72
C GLY A 142 -4.34 -7.98 7.28
N ILE A 143 -5.21 -8.25 8.25
CA ILE A 143 -6.66 -8.39 8.03
C ILE A 143 -7.36 -7.38 8.96
N TYR A 144 -8.17 -6.52 8.37
CA TYR A 144 -8.94 -5.51 9.09
C TYR A 144 -10.43 -5.75 8.84
N LYS A 145 -11.27 -5.53 9.85
CA LYS A 145 -12.72 -5.67 9.67
C LYS A 145 -13.43 -4.37 10.03
N LEU A 146 -14.36 -3.98 9.18
CA LEU A 146 -15.28 -2.88 9.41
C LEU A 146 -16.66 -3.48 9.58
N VAL A 147 -17.22 -3.41 10.81
CA VAL A 147 -18.45 -4.10 11.16
C VAL A 147 -19.55 -3.09 11.51
N TYR A 148 -20.66 -3.13 10.78
CA TYR A 148 -21.83 -2.34 11.12
C TYR A 148 -22.38 -2.80 12.48
N THR A 149 -22.41 -1.90 13.44
CA THR A 149 -22.78 -2.21 14.82
C THR A 149 -23.87 -1.28 15.30
N ILE A 150 -24.90 -1.84 15.93
CA ILE A 150 -25.97 -1.09 16.58
C ILE A 150 -25.63 -0.95 18.07
N GLY A 151 -25.66 0.30 18.59
CA GLY A 151 -25.34 0.64 19.97
C GLY A 151 -26.57 0.83 20.86
#